data_4b3ec2c196b028358965d39513b5cddc
#
_entry.id   4b3ec2c196b028358965d39513b5cddc
#
_cell.length_a   1.000
_cell.length_b   1.000
_cell.length_c   1.000
_cell.angle_alpha   90.00
_cell.angle_beta   90.00
_cell.angle_gamma   90.00
#
_symmetry.space_group_name_H-M   'P 1'
#
loop_
_entity.id
_entity.type
_entity.pdbx_description
1 polymer ?
#
loop_
_entity_poly.entity_id
_entity_poly.type
_entity_poly.pdbx_seq_one_letter_code
_entity_poly.pdbx_strand_id
1 'polypeptide(L)'
;MTNQNKRVILVTGASRGVGKGIAEGIARRGDTIICAARSQAKGLTVQQFGFEIQSSLDATVEKIEAKGANGISYSIDLNNPKEILELSEYIKKEFGQLDLLIHSACQIHDDLVQPKPYWEKSVDLWSVMDVGLKSNYLLSHALTPLMIESKGKLIVQISSHGAMCYMHGPIYGAQKAGIDKMAFDMAYDLKPHDICSLSLWSGIVKDEKTQKVSEMHGEQYAEFLKGA
;
A
#
# COMPACT_ATOMS: atom_id res chain seq x y z
N MET A 1 30.20 -2.39 17.40
CA MET A 1 28.81 -2.68 16.97
C MET A 1 28.26 -1.36 16.46
N THR A 2 28.11 -1.22 15.15
CA THR A 2 27.62 0.00 14.52
C THR A 2 26.19 0.24 15.01
N ASN A 3 25.96 1.42 15.56
CA ASN A 3 24.64 1.91 15.95
C ASN A 3 23.82 2.03 14.65
N GLN A 4 23.21 0.93 14.20
CA GLN A 4 22.30 0.98 13.06
C GLN A 4 21.11 1.83 13.50
N ASN A 5 20.93 2.99 12.87
CA ASN A 5 19.78 3.85 13.09
C ASN A 5 18.52 3.00 12.94
N LYS A 6 17.80 2.84 14.03
CA LYS A 6 16.50 2.16 14.07
C LYS A 6 15.52 3.00 13.26
N ARG A 7 14.97 2.43 12.21
CA ARG A 7 13.99 3.12 11.36
C ARG A 7 12.60 2.95 11.91
N VAL A 8 11.78 3.99 11.77
CA VAL A 8 10.32 3.93 11.92
C VAL A 8 9.71 3.95 10.52
N ILE A 9 8.92 2.96 10.21
CA ILE A 9 8.40 2.69 8.86
C ILE A 9 6.88 2.54 8.96
N LEU A 10 6.14 3.23 8.11
CA LEU A 10 4.70 3.01 7.94
C LEU A 10 4.42 2.34 6.59
N VAL A 11 3.68 1.23 6.62
CA VAL A 11 3.20 0.54 5.43
C VAL A 11 1.68 0.46 5.46
N THR A 12 1.01 1.13 4.53
CA THR A 12 -0.45 1.01 4.38
C THR A 12 -0.82 -0.19 3.49
N GLY A 13 -1.96 -0.81 3.75
CA GLY A 13 -2.39 -2.01 3.02
C GLY A 13 -1.56 -3.25 3.34
N ALA A 14 -0.97 -3.31 4.55
CA ALA A 14 -0.02 -4.35 4.95
C ALA A 14 -0.65 -5.66 5.42
N SER A 15 -1.98 -5.83 5.36
CA SER A 15 -2.65 -7.06 5.81
C SER A 15 -2.55 -8.22 4.81
N ARG A 16 -2.21 -7.96 3.54
CA ARG A 16 -2.09 -8.96 2.45
C ARG A 16 -1.34 -8.43 1.24
N GLY A 17 -1.08 -9.30 0.26
CA GLY A 17 -0.56 -8.96 -1.06
C GLY A 17 0.73 -8.14 -1.02
N VAL A 18 0.82 -7.12 -1.87
CA VAL A 18 2.02 -6.29 -2.05
C VAL A 18 2.46 -5.63 -0.75
N GLY A 19 1.54 -4.98 -0.02
CA GLY A 19 1.87 -4.27 1.22
C GLY A 19 2.44 -5.20 2.30
N LYS A 20 1.85 -6.39 2.47
CA LYS A 20 2.38 -7.44 3.35
C LYS A 20 3.78 -7.87 2.91
N GLY A 21 3.95 -8.20 1.62
CA GLY A 21 5.24 -8.62 1.07
C GLY A 21 6.34 -7.56 1.26
N ILE A 22 6.00 -6.29 1.07
CA ILE A 22 6.94 -5.17 1.31
C ILE A 22 7.30 -5.09 2.80
N ALA A 23 6.32 -5.07 3.70
CA ALA A 23 6.56 -4.96 5.14
C ALA A 23 7.46 -6.10 5.64
N GLU A 24 7.20 -7.34 5.21
CA GLU A 24 8.04 -8.49 5.51
C GLU A 24 9.43 -8.37 4.87
N GLY A 25 9.52 -7.91 3.61
CA GLY A 25 10.77 -7.86 2.86
C GLY A 25 11.78 -6.85 3.37
N ILE A 26 11.30 -5.68 3.84
CA ILE A 26 12.17 -4.58 4.31
C ILE A 26 12.54 -4.66 5.79
N ALA A 27 11.90 -5.57 6.55
CA ALA A 27 12.11 -5.71 7.98
C ALA A 27 13.55 -6.08 8.32
N ARG A 28 14.17 -5.29 9.22
CA ARG A 28 15.53 -5.50 9.75
C ARG A 28 15.50 -5.46 11.26
N ARG A 29 16.43 -6.16 11.89
CA ARG A 29 16.57 -6.15 13.35
C ARG A 29 16.65 -4.71 13.88
N GLY A 30 15.74 -4.39 14.80
CA GLY A 30 15.67 -3.10 15.48
C GLY A 30 14.79 -2.05 14.80
N ASP A 31 14.31 -2.26 13.55
CA ASP A 31 13.31 -1.39 12.95
C ASP A 31 11.98 -1.46 13.70
N THR A 32 11.19 -0.40 13.66
CA THR A 32 9.77 -0.41 14.00
C THR A 32 8.96 -0.29 12.72
N ILE A 33 8.06 -1.24 12.47
CA ILE A 33 7.22 -1.26 11.27
C ILE A 33 5.75 -1.23 11.67
N ILE A 34 5.09 -0.13 11.34
CA ILE A 34 3.67 0.07 11.57
C ILE A 34 2.93 -0.44 10.32
N CYS A 35 2.21 -1.53 10.49
CA CYS A 35 1.39 -2.16 9.47
C CYS A 35 -0.04 -1.66 9.60
N ALA A 36 -0.51 -0.85 8.64
CA ALA A 36 -1.81 -0.20 8.69
C ALA A 36 -2.78 -0.78 7.65
N ALA A 37 -3.95 -1.25 8.08
CA ALA A 37 -5.05 -1.73 7.24
C ALA A 37 -6.32 -1.97 8.08
N ARG A 38 -7.43 -2.34 7.44
CA ARG A 38 -8.70 -2.63 8.13
C ARG A 38 -8.73 -3.97 8.88
N SER A 39 -8.04 -4.99 8.36
CA SER A 39 -8.12 -6.37 8.85
C SER A 39 -6.99 -6.65 9.84
N GLN A 40 -7.25 -6.59 11.14
CA GLN A 40 -6.24 -6.76 12.17
C GLN A 40 -6.00 -8.22 12.55
N ALA A 41 -7.00 -8.91 13.09
CA ALA A 41 -6.84 -10.21 13.73
C ALA A 41 -6.39 -11.34 12.78
N LYS A 42 -5.71 -12.34 13.34
CA LYS A 42 -5.37 -13.58 12.61
C LYS A 42 -6.64 -14.35 12.23
N GLY A 43 -6.57 -15.04 11.10
CA GLY A 43 -7.68 -15.85 10.58
C GLY A 43 -8.80 -15.05 9.92
N LEU A 44 -8.69 -13.72 9.86
CA LEU A 44 -9.63 -12.93 9.08
C LEU A 44 -9.43 -13.16 7.59
N THR A 45 -10.55 -13.26 6.91
CA THR A 45 -10.63 -13.37 5.45
C THR A 45 -11.47 -12.23 4.88
N VAL A 46 -11.28 -11.94 3.62
CA VAL A 46 -12.08 -11.00 2.86
C VAL A 46 -12.56 -11.67 1.58
N GLN A 47 -13.77 -11.39 1.19
CA GLN A 47 -14.30 -11.80 -0.11
C GLN A 47 -13.80 -10.83 -1.18
N GLN A 48 -13.22 -11.36 -2.25
CA GLN A 48 -12.76 -10.57 -3.39
C GLN A 48 -12.80 -11.41 -4.66
N PHE A 49 -13.50 -10.96 -5.68
CA PHE A 49 -13.67 -11.66 -6.96
C PHE A 49 -14.21 -13.10 -6.80
N GLY A 50 -15.11 -13.32 -5.86
CA GLY A 50 -15.64 -14.64 -5.55
C GLY A 50 -14.74 -15.55 -4.72
N PHE A 51 -13.59 -15.06 -4.25
CA PHE A 51 -12.66 -15.82 -3.41
C PHE A 51 -12.60 -15.31 -1.99
N GLU A 52 -12.39 -16.23 -1.09
CA GLU A 52 -11.99 -15.94 0.28
C GLU A 52 -10.45 -15.85 0.36
N ILE A 53 -9.94 -14.68 0.75
CA ILE A 53 -8.51 -14.37 0.82
C ILE A 53 -8.14 -14.02 2.25
N GLN A 54 -7.05 -14.62 2.74
CA GLN A 54 -6.50 -14.29 4.06
C GLN A 54 -6.05 -12.82 4.10
N SER A 55 -6.46 -12.12 5.16
CA SER A 55 -6.13 -10.70 5.36
C SER A 55 -5.95 -10.43 6.84
N SER A 56 -4.69 -10.26 7.30
CA SER A 56 -4.39 -10.06 8.72
C SER A 56 -3.12 -9.26 8.93
N LEU A 57 -3.22 -8.16 9.66
CA LEU A 57 -2.06 -7.39 10.12
C LEU A 57 -1.23 -8.18 11.13
N ASP A 58 -1.89 -8.87 12.07
CA ASP A 58 -1.19 -9.63 13.11
C ASP A 58 -0.35 -10.78 12.53
N ALA A 59 -0.82 -11.41 11.46
CA ALA A 59 -0.03 -12.41 10.74
C ALA A 59 1.18 -11.80 10.01
N THR A 60 1.08 -10.56 9.55
CA THR A 60 2.21 -9.83 8.96
C THR A 60 3.21 -9.42 10.04
N VAL A 61 2.72 -8.89 11.14
CA VAL A 61 3.54 -8.47 12.30
C VAL A 61 4.35 -9.65 12.84
N GLU A 62 3.75 -10.82 13.03
CA GLU A 62 4.47 -12.02 13.48
C GLU A 62 5.68 -12.36 12.59
N LYS A 63 5.57 -12.23 11.29
CA LYS A 63 6.68 -12.46 10.36
C LYS A 63 7.76 -11.38 10.42
N ILE A 64 7.36 -10.14 10.70
CA ILE A 64 8.27 -9.02 10.91
C ILE A 64 9.07 -9.24 12.20
N GLU A 65 8.40 -9.62 13.28
CA GLU A 65 9.01 -9.90 14.58
C GLU A 65 9.97 -11.09 14.54
N ALA A 66 9.66 -12.13 13.77
CA ALA A 66 10.55 -13.26 13.53
C ALA A 66 11.90 -12.84 12.90
N LYS A 67 11.98 -11.67 12.27
CA LYS A 67 13.21 -11.06 11.75
C LYS A 67 13.91 -10.14 12.75
N GLY A 68 13.35 -9.99 13.95
CA GLY A 68 13.89 -9.16 15.02
C GLY A 68 13.56 -7.67 14.91
N ALA A 69 12.60 -7.30 14.06
CA ALA A 69 12.00 -5.97 14.04
C ALA A 69 10.85 -5.89 15.06
N ASN A 70 10.44 -4.69 15.41
CA ASN A 70 9.25 -4.41 16.21
C ASN A 70 8.07 -4.16 15.24
N GLY A 71 7.12 -5.08 15.18
CA GLY A 71 5.92 -4.97 14.35
C GLY A 71 4.75 -4.36 15.13
N ILE A 72 3.98 -3.49 14.51
CA ILE A 72 2.79 -2.88 15.09
C ILE A 72 1.62 -3.03 14.14
N SER A 73 0.56 -3.70 14.59
CA SER A 73 -0.73 -3.75 13.89
C SER A 73 -1.53 -2.48 14.21
N TYR A 74 -1.89 -1.71 13.19
CA TYR A 74 -2.74 -0.54 13.34
C TYR A 74 -3.99 -0.66 12.46
N SER A 75 -5.15 -0.85 13.08
CA SER A 75 -6.42 -0.94 12.37
C SER A 75 -6.89 0.45 11.96
N ILE A 76 -7.13 0.65 10.65
CA ILE A 76 -7.54 1.94 10.09
C ILE A 76 -8.38 1.75 8.82
N ASP A 77 -9.42 2.56 8.68
CA ASP A 77 -10.08 2.79 7.39
C ASP A 77 -9.50 4.07 6.73
N LEU A 78 -8.67 3.86 5.72
CA LEU A 78 -8.06 4.97 4.96
C LEU A 78 -9.07 5.80 4.13
N ASN A 79 -10.34 5.40 4.08
CA ASN A 79 -11.40 6.23 3.53
C ASN A 79 -11.87 7.30 4.53
N ASN A 80 -11.53 7.14 5.82
CA ASN A 80 -11.90 8.05 6.89
C ASN A 80 -10.76 9.07 7.18
N PRO A 81 -10.89 10.35 6.79
CA PRO A 81 -9.84 11.34 7.04
C PRO A 81 -9.50 11.55 8.53
N LYS A 82 -10.47 11.35 9.43
CA LYS A 82 -10.24 11.47 10.87
C LYS A 82 -9.28 10.39 11.38
N GLU A 83 -9.47 9.15 10.96
CA GLU A 83 -8.57 8.05 11.33
C GLU A 83 -7.17 8.23 10.75
N ILE A 84 -7.05 8.85 9.56
CA ILE A 84 -5.75 9.23 8.98
C ILE A 84 -5.00 10.23 9.87
N LEU A 85 -5.70 11.24 10.38
CA LEU A 85 -5.11 12.21 11.31
C LEU A 85 -4.75 11.55 12.65
N GLU A 86 -5.61 10.68 13.18
CA GLU A 86 -5.34 9.93 14.42
C GLU A 86 -4.09 9.05 14.28
N LEU A 87 -3.91 8.36 13.17
CA LEU A 87 -2.67 7.59 12.88
C LEU A 87 -1.44 8.51 12.83
N SER A 88 -1.57 9.67 12.20
CA SER A 88 -0.45 10.62 12.10
C SER A 88 -0.03 11.16 13.45
N GLU A 89 -0.99 11.52 14.30
CA GLU A 89 -0.73 11.97 15.68
C GLU A 89 -0.16 10.84 16.55
N TYR A 90 -0.64 9.61 16.37
CA TYR A 90 -0.09 8.44 17.03
C TYR A 90 1.40 8.27 16.71
N ILE A 91 1.77 8.30 15.42
CA ILE A 91 3.17 8.15 15.00
C ILE A 91 4.04 9.28 15.56
N LYS A 92 3.56 10.51 15.51
CA LYS A 92 4.25 11.67 16.06
C LYS A 92 4.48 11.54 17.56
N LYS A 93 3.47 11.16 18.31
CA LYS A 93 3.52 11.05 19.77
C LYS A 93 4.39 9.88 20.26
N GLU A 94 4.23 8.70 19.66
CA GLU A 94 4.90 7.49 20.14
C GLU A 94 6.34 7.35 19.64
N PHE A 95 6.66 7.88 18.47
CA PHE A 95 7.98 7.68 17.84
C PHE A 95 8.75 8.98 17.60
N GLY A 96 8.07 10.11 17.37
CA GLY A 96 8.69 11.40 17.07
C GLY A 96 9.51 11.40 15.77
N GLN A 97 9.43 10.34 14.97
CA GLN A 97 10.15 10.20 13.68
C GLN A 97 9.39 9.30 12.72
N LEU A 98 9.63 9.50 11.41
CA LEU A 98 9.21 8.58 10.36
C LEU A 98 10.27 8.59 9.24
N ASP A 99 10.91 7.45 9.01
CA ASP A 99 11.99 7.33 8.04
C ASP A 99 11.51 6.92 6.65
N LEU A 100 10.42 6.12 6.60
CA LEU A 100 9.91 5.56 5.37
C LEU A 100 8.37 5.46 5.42
N LEU A 101 7.72 6.03 4.42
CA LEU A 101 6.28 5.97 4.23
C LEU A 101 5.97 5.20 2.94
N ILE A 102 5.23 4.08 3.06
CA ILE A 102 4.86 3.25 1.91
C ILE A 102 3.36 3.19 1.76
N HIS A 103 2.87 3.77 0.68
CA HIS A 103 1.47 3.73 0.28
C HIS A 103 1.21 2.52 -0.62
N SER A 104 0.69 1.43 -0.03
CA SER A 104 0.32 0.22 -0.78
C SER A 104 -1.17 -0.12 -0.68
N ALA A 105 -1.93 0.63 0.12
CA ALA A 105 -3.37 0.44 0.20
C ALA A 105 -4.06 0.82 -1.11
N CYS A 106 -4.97 -0.03 -1.56
CA CYS A 106 -5.83 0.22 -2.71
C CYS A 106 -7.20 -0.42 -2.47
N GLN A 107 -8.25 0.34 -2.73
CA GLN A 107 -9.59 -0.23 -2.78
C GLN A 107 -9.73 -1.00 -4.09
N ILE A 108 -10.15 -2.26 -3.99
CA ILE A 108 -10.47 -3.09 -5.15
C ILE A 108 -11.96 -3.42 -5.09
N HIS A 109 -12.67 -3.02 -6.10
CA HIS A 109 -14.10 -3.29 -6.29
C HIS A 109 -14.27 -4.43 -7.30
N ASP A 110 -15.24 -5.32 -7.11
CA ASP A 110 -15.43 -6.49 -7.97
C ASP A 110 -15.70 -6.13 -9.44
N ASP A 111 -16.43 -5.03 -9.68
CA ASP A 111 -16.68 -4.52 -11.03
C ASP A 111 -15.42 -4.00 -11.76
N LEU A 112 -14.33 -3.77 -11.03
CA LEU A 112 -13.11 -3.25 -11.62
C LEU A 112 -12.57 -4.17 -12.72
N VAL A 113 -12.62 -5.47 -12.48
CA VAL A 113 -12.08 -6.49 -13.40
C VAL A 113 -13.13 -7.11 -14.32
N GLN A 114 -14.42 -6.72 -14.20
CA GLN A 114 -15.46 -7.24 -15.08
C GLN A 114 -15.24 -6.79 -16.52
N PRO A 115 -15.45 -7.67 -17.51
CA PRO A 115 -15.30 -7.35 -18.94
C PRO A 115 -16.50 -6.57 -19.47
N LYS A 116 -16.77 -5.40 -18.85
CA LYS A 116 -17.83 -4.48 -19.22
C LYS A 116 -17.27 -3.13 -19.56
N PRO A 117 -17.88 -2.36 -20.47
CA PRO A 117 -17.52 -0.96 -20.70
C PRO A 117 -17.80 -0.15 -19.43
N TYR A 118 -17.05 0.95 -19.21
CA TYR A 118 -17.08 1.69 -17.94
C TYR A 118 -18.47 2.25 -17.59
N TRP A 119 -19.31 2.59 -18.58
CA TRP A 119 -20.65 3.13 -18.37
C TRP A 119 -21.69 2.08 -17.89
N GLU A 120 -21.33 0.80 -17.93
CA GLU A 120 -22.14 -0.31 -17.40
C GLU A 120 -21.63 -0.82 -16.04
N LYS A 121 -20.50 -0.29 -15.58
CA LYS A 121 -19.94 -0.60 -14.26
C LYS A 121 -20.57 0.27 -13.18
N SER A 122 -20.49 -0.18 -11.91
CA SER A 122 -20.98 0.60 -10.77
C SER A 122 -20.27 1.96 -10.66
N VAL A 123 -21.02 3.00 -10.34
CA VAL A 123 -20.48 4.32 -9.98
C VAL A 123 -19.67 4.29 -8.69
N ASP A 124 -19.87 3.27 -7.83
CA ASP A 124 -19.11 3.06 -6.58
C ASP A 124 -17.65 2.72 -6.82
N LEU A 125 -17.27 2.44 -8.08
CA LEU A 125 -15.88 2.37 -8.51
C LEU A 125 -15.08 3.64 -8.18
N TRP A 126 -15.75 4.77 -7.93
CA TRP A 126 -15.09 5.99 -7.44
C TRP A 126 -14.30 5.76 -6.14
N SER A 127 -14.73 4.82 -5.30
CA SER A 127 -14.02 4.41 -4.08
C SER A 127 -12.56 4.02 -4.30
N VAL A 128 -12.19 3.63 -5.52
CA VAL A 128 -10.79 3.38 -5.93
C VAL A 128 -9.94 4.64 -5.81
N MET A 129 -10.53 5.80 -6.11
CA MET A 129 -9.85 7.11 -5.96
C MET A 129 -9.70 7.51 -4.49
N ASP A 130 -10.71 7.21 -3.66
CA ASP A 130 -10.69 7.55 -2.24
C ASP A 130 -9.61 6.80 -1.48
N VAL A 131 -9.50 5.48 -1.72
CA VAL A 131 -8.45 4.65 -1.12
C VAL A 131 -7.39 4.32 -2.17
N GLY A 132 -6.31 5.07 -2.17
CA GLY A 132 -5.18 4.89 -3.08
C GLY A 132 -4.67 6.19 -3.70
N LEU A 133 -5.53 7.20 -3.94
CA LEU A 133 -5.05 8.53 -4.36
C LEU A 133 -5.30 9.57 -3.26
N LYS A 134 -6.57 9.81 -2.89
CA LYS A 134 -6.92 10.77 -1.83
C LYS A 134 -6.28 10.41 -0.49
N SER A 135 -6.37 9.15 -0.07
CA SER A 135 -5.77 8.71 1.20
C SER A 135 -4.26 8.85 1.22
N ASN A 136 -3.58 8.58 0.10
CA ASN A 136 -2.14 8.76 -0.03
C ASN A 136 -1.75 10.23 0.14
N TYR A 137 -2.51 11.14 -0.50
CA TYR A 137 -2.29 12.58 -0.35
C TYR A 137 -2.47 13.03 1.10
N LEU A 138 -3.60 12.68 1.72
CA LEU A 138 -3.92 13.12 3.09
C LEU A 138 -2.87 12.61 4.10
N LEU A 139 -2.46 11.35 3.98
CA LEU A 139 -1.48 10.77 4.89
C LEU A 139 -0.08 11.35 4.67
N SER A 140 0.34 11.56 3.42
CA SER A 140 1.58 12.25 3.11
C SER A 140 1.58 13.68 3.62
N HIS A 141 0.48 14.43 3.40
CA HIS A 141 0.34 15.79 3.91
C HIS A 141 0.49 15.86 5.43
N ALA A 142 -0.14 14.94 6.16
CA ALA A 142 -0.08 14.91 7.62
C ALA A 142 1.29 14.49 8.17
N LEU A 143 2.01 13.59 7.49
CA LEU A 143 3.28 13.01 7.97
C LEU A 143 4.54 13.69 7.43
N THR A 144 4.45 14.42 6.31
CA THR A 144 5.62 15.11 5.73
C THR A 144 6.32 16.06 6.72
N PRO A 145 5.63 16.89 7.52
CA PRO A 145 6.31 17.74 8.50
C PRO A 145 7.15 16.92 9.50
N LEU A 146 6.63 15.81 9.98
CA LEU A 146 7.36 14.89 10.87
C LEU A 146 8.59 14.29 10.17
N MET A 147 8.45 13.88 8.89
CA MET A 147 9.57 13.35 8.11
C MET A 147 10.68 14.39 7.92
N ILE A 148 10.33 15.66 7.71
CA ILE A 148 11.30 16.77 7.60
C ILE A 148 12.07 16.92 8.91
N GLU A 149 11.36 17.00 10.04
CA GLU A 149 11.94 17.17 11.37
C GLU A 149 12.84 15.99 11.76
N SER A 150 12.40 14.77 11.48
CA SER A 150 13.11 13.53 11.82
C SER A 150 14.15 13.09 10.77
N LYS A 151 14.33 13.88 9.69
CA LYS A 151 15.21 13.53 8.55
C LYS A 151 14.84 12.20 7.89
N GLY A 152 13.54 11.93 7.79
CA GLY A 152 12.99 10.83 7.00
C GLY A 152 13.46 10.91 5.55
N LYS A 153 13.53 9.80 4.84
CA LYS A 153 14.24 9.73 3.56
C LYS A 153 13.40 9.41 2.36
N LEU A 154 12.27 8.72 2.53
CA LEU A 154 11.61 8.16 1.36
C LEU A 154 10.09 8.01 1.54
N ILE A 155 9.35 8.48 0.55
CA ILE A 155 7.93 8.18 0.33
C ILE A 155 7.81 7.31 -0.91
N VAL A 156 7.20 6.14 -0.78
CA VAL A 156 6.95 5.22 -1.90
C VAL A 156 5.45 5.07 -2.11
N GLN A 157 5.03 5.22 -3.35
CA GLN A 157 3.64 5.00 -3.75
C GLN A 157 3.55 3.82 -4.72
N ILE A 158 2.74 2.80 -4.39
CA ILE A 158 2.58 1.63 -5.25
C ILE A 158 1.60 1.93 -6.38
N SER A 159 2.15 2.02 -7.57
CA SER A 159 1.44 2.24 -8.82
C SER A 159 1.49 1.00 -9.72
N SER A 160 1.19 1.14 -10.98
CA SER A 160 1.28 0.09 -11.99
C SER A 160 1.34 0.67 -13.41
N HIS A 161 1.69 -0.15 -14.39
CA HIS A 161 1.65 0.22 -15.79
C HIS A 161 0.25 0.64 -16.30
N GLY A 162 -0.82 0.36 -15.52
CA GLY A 162 -2.15 0.91 -15.76
C GLY A 162 -2.23 2.44 -15.78
N ALA A 163 -1.19 3.13 -15.30
CA ALA A 163 -1.04 4.58 -15.45
C ALA A 163 -0.83 5.01 -16.92
N MET A 164 -0.26 4.15 -17.77
CA MET A 164 0.12 4.44 -19.14
C MET A 164 -0.61 3.63 -20.20
N CYS A 165 -1.22 2.51 -19.84
CA CYS A 165 -1.97 1.66 -20.75
C CYS A 165 -3.37 1.32 -20.21
N TYR A 166 -4.26 0.82 -21.07
CA TYR A 166 -5.58 0.38 -20.64
C TYR A 166 -5.47 -0.84 -19.73
N MET A 167 -5.88 -0.68 -18.48
CA MET A 167 -5.98 -1.74 -17.49
C MET A 167 -7.16 -1.47 -16.57
N HIS A 168 -8.08 -2.41 -16.43
CA HIS A 168 -9.23 -2.36 -15.51
C HIS A 168 -10.21 -1.20 -15.70
N GLY A 169 -10.01 -0.36 -16.72
CA GLY A 169 -10.88 0.77 -17.07
C GLY A 169 -10.39 2.13 -16.57
N PRO A 170 -11.14 3.21 -16.93
CA PRO A 170 -10.66 4.59 -16.81
C PRO A 170 -10.40 5.02 -15.37
N ILE A 171 -11.19 4.57 -14.39
CA ILE A 171 -11.01 4.99 -12.99
C ILE A 171 -9.72 4.45 -12.38
N TYR A 172 -9.35 3.21 -12.73
CA TYR A 172 -8.09 2.62 -12.29
C TYR A 172 -6.90 3.32 -12.95
N GLY A 173 -6.97 3.55 -14.26
CA GLY A 173 -5.94 4.28 -14.99
C GLY A 173 -5.75 5.69 -14.44
N ALA A 174 -6.83 6.42 -14.19
CA ALA A 174 -6.80 7.75 -13.59
C ALA A 174 -6.15 7.74 -12.19
N GLN A 175 -6.50 6.74 -11.34
CA GLN A 175 -5.87 6.59 -10.03
C GLN A 175 -4.35 6.38 -10.16
N LYS A 176 -3.91 5.45 -11.02
CA LYS A 176 -2.48 5.12 -11.16
C LYS A 176 -1.69 6.27 -11.78
N ALA A 177 -2.22 6.92 -12.81
CA ALA A 177 -1.62 8.13 -13.38
C ALA A 177 -1.55 9.28 -12.36
N GLY A 178 -2.61 9.45 -11.55
CA GLY A 178 -2.64 10.42 -10.45
C GLY A 178 -1.57 10.14 -9.38
N ILE A 179 -1.37 8.88 -9.03
CA ILE A 179 -0.31 8.43 -8.10
C ILE A 179 1.08 8.78 -8.65
N ASP A 180 1.34 8.48 -9.92
CA ASP A 180 2.63 8.77 -10.56
C ASP A 180 2.90 10.29 -10.61
N LYS A 181 1.90 11.05 -11.00
CA LYS A 181 2.00 12.53 -11.03
C LYS A 181 2.22 13.09 -9.63
N MET A 182 1.49 12.61 -8.64
CA MET A 182 1.61 13.06 -7.26
C MET A 182 2.99 12.73 -6.68
N ALA A 183 3.52 11.53 -6.95
CA ALA A 183 4.87 11.17 -6.52
C ALA A 183 5.94 12.09 -7.11
N PHE A 184 5.82 12.43 -8.39
CA PHE A 184 6.72 13.36 -9.09
C PHE A 184 6.66 14.77 -8.49
N ASP A 185 5.46 15.32 -8.26
CA ASP A 185 5.31 16.67 -7.72
C ASP A 185 5.80 16.74 -6.26
N MET A 186 5.48 15.73 -5.44
CA MET A 186 6.03 15.62 -4.08
C MET A 186 7.55 15.56 -4.08
N ALA A 187 8.18 14.85 -5.03
CA ALA A 187 9.64 14.81 -5.13
C ALA A 187 10.25 16.19 -5.37
N TYR A 188 9.56 17.04 -6.16
CA TYR A 188 9.98 18.42 -6.39
C TYR A 188 9.93 19.25 -5.11
N ASP A 189 8.82 19.21 -4.38
CA ASP A 189 8.62 19.94 -3.14
C ASP A 189 9.55 19.47 -2.01
N LEU A 190 9.85 18.17 -1.97
CA LEU A 190 10.65 17.53 -0.92
C LEU A 190 12.16 17.60 -1.15
N LYS A 191 12.59 17.98 -2.36
CA LYS A 191 14.02 18.08 -2.72
C LYS A 191 14.84 18.94 -1.75
N PRO A 192 14.38 20.13 -1.27
CA PRO A 192 15.13 20.93 -0.30
C PRO A 192 15.37 20.25 1.06
N HIS A 193 14.60 19.18 1.35
CA HIS A 193 14.63 18.45 2.62
C HIS A 193 15.34 17.10 2.53
N ASP A 194 15.97 16.78 1.39
CA ASP A 194 16.62 15.50 1.12
C ASP A 194 15.71 14.28 1.30
N ILE A 195 14.40 14.45 1.02
CA ILE A 195 13.40 13.38 1.03
C ILE A 195 13.05 13.02 -0.42
N CYS A 196 13.20 11.75 -0.76
CA CYS A 196 12.77 11.23 -2.05
C CYS A 196 11.28 10.86 -2.02
N SER A 197 10.59 11.12 -3.12
CA SER A 197 9.25 10.58 -3.39
C SER A 197 9.27 9.89 -4.74
N LEU A 198 8.72 8.68 -4.80
CA LEU A 198 8.67 7.91 -6.05
C LEU A 198 7.41 7.06 -6.13
N SER A 199 6.98 6.77 -7.35
CA SER A 199 6.03 5.70 -7.63
C SER A 199 6.78 4.44 -8.06
N LEU A 200 6.31 3.29 -7.56
CA LEU A 200 6.85 1.98 -7.89
C LEU A 200 5.80 1.17 -8.65
N TRP A 201 6.10 0.79 -9.87
CA TRP A 201 5.26 -0.11 -10.64
C TRP A 201 5.63 -1.55 -10.33
N SER A 202 4.74 -2.24 -9.63
CA SER A 202 4.86 -3.69 -9.51
C SER A 202 4.41 -4.33 -10.82
N GLY A 203 5.15 -5.33 -11.29
CA GLY A 203 4.65 -6.24 -12.28
C GLY A 203 3.56 -7.15 -11.70
N ILE A 204 3.34 -8.32 -12.31
CA ILE A 204 2.42 -9.30 -11.77
C ILE A 204 2.99 -9.84 -10.45
N VAL A 205 2.24 -9.65 -9.38
CA VAL A 205 2.66 -10.08 -8.04
C VAL A 205 2.10 -11.46 -7.75
N LYS A 206 2.98 -12.38 -7.37
CA LYS A 206 2.58 -13.71 -6.93
C LYS A 206 2.10 -13.66 -5.47
N ASP A 207 0.84 -13.31 -5.28
CA ASP A 207 0.15 -13.28 -4.00
C ASP A 207 -0.92 -14.39 -3.91
N GLU A 208 -1.60 -14.50 -2.78
CA GLU A 208 -2.63 -15.49 -2.53
C GLU A 208 -3.79 -15.39 -3.54
N LYS A 209 -4.13 -14.17 -3.97
CA LYS A 209 -5.17 -13.93 -4.98
C LYS A 209 -4.74 -14.42 -6.35
N THR A 210 -3.55 -14.03 -6.79
CA THR A 210 -2.99 -14.40 -8.09
C THR A 210 -2.81 -15.91 -8.19
N GLN A 211 -2.44 -16.56 -7.10
CA GLN A 211 -2.35 -18.01 -7.03
C GLN A 211 -3.70 -18.67 -7.23
N LYS A 212 -4.76 -18.22 -6.55
CA LYS A 212 -6.13 -18.76 -6.73
C LYS A 212 -6.66 -18.55 -8.16
N VAL A 213 -6.41 -17.38 -8.74
CA VAL A 213 -6.76 -17.11 -10.14
C VAL A 213 -6.01 -18.04 -11.09
N SER A 214 -4.72 -18.30 -10.83
CA SER A 214 -3.90 -19.27 -11.60
C SER A 214 -4.43 -20.70 -11.49
N GLU A 215 -4.83 -21.13 -10.31
CA GLU A 215 -5.41 -22.45 -10.07
C GLU A 215 -6.74 -22.65 -10.82
N MET A 216 -7.55 -21.59 -11.00
CA MET A 216 -8.83 -21.67 -11.71
C MET A 216 -8.72 -21.58 -13.22
N HIS A 217 -7.81 -20.77 -13.73
CA HIS A 217 -7.69 -20.49 -15.16
C HIS A 217 -6.55 -21.29 -15.84
N GLY A 218 -5.78 -22.09 -15.09
CA GLY A 218 -4.83 -23.06 -15.58
C GLY A 218 -3.86 -22.52 -16.64
N GLU A 219 -3.79 -23.20 -17.79
CA GLU A 219 -2.87 -22.88 -18.89
C GLU A 219 -3.06 -21.47 -19.48
N GLN A 220 -4.28 -20.97 -19.56
CA GLN A 220 -4.55 -19.62 -20.11
C GLN A 220 -3.92 -18.51 -19.26
N TYR A 221 -3.94 -18.66 -17.93
CA TYR A 221 -3.30 -17.71 -17.05
C TYR A 221 -1.77 -17.85 -17.05
N ALA A 222 -1.27 -19.06 -17.17
CA ALA A 222 0.16 -19.32 -17.32
C ALA A 222 0.72 -18.70 -18.62
N GLU A 223 -0.05 -18.71 -19.70
CA GLU A 223 0.34 -18.10 -20.97
C GLU A 223 0.29 -16.56 -20.90
N PHE A 224 -0.72 -15.98 -20.25
CA PHE A 224 -0.76 -14.55 -19.92
C PHE A 224 0.47 -14.10 -19.10
N LEU A 225 0.89 -14.90 -18.12
CA LEU A 225 2.07 -14.62 -17.28
C LEU A 225 3.40 -14.68 -18.05
N LYS A 226 3.47 -15.44 -19.16
CA LYS A 226 4.68 -15.52 -20.01
C LYS A 226 4.86 -14.30 -20.93
N GLY A 227 3.76 -13.60 -21.21
CA GLY A 227 3.75 -12.41 -22.08
C GLY A 227 3.83 -11.07 -21.32
N ALA A 228 3.85 -11.09 -20.00
CA ALA A 228 3.91 -9.93 -19.12
C ALA A 228 5.28 -9.81 -18.43
#